data_3dfee16cb8f2c1e7773cc9fd36120fb1
#
_entry.id   3dfee16cb8f2c1e7773cc9fd36120fb1
#
_cell.length_a   1.000
_cell.length_b   1.000
_cell.length_c   1.000
_cell.angle_alpha   90.00
_cell.angle_beta   90.00
_cell.angle_gamma   90.00
#
_symmetry.space_group_name_H-M   'P 1'
#
loop_
_entity.id
_entity.type
_entity.pdbx_description
1 polymer ?
#
loop_
_entity_poly.entity_id
_entity_poly.type
_entity_poly.pdbx_seq_one_letter_code
_entity_poly.pdbx_strand_id
1 'polypeptide(L)'
;MKSIFKSIDFNGMQVFTFGDKKSKNTILFMHGGAYVNEINYQHFLYCYLLSKKLDAYVLAPVYPLAPLHDVNESIEKITELYKSLIDLNTNLILMGDSAGGGFILSFSQYIKTINLTQPDHIITFSPWVDISMSNSPYNDENDPILGEIGLREIGKSWAGNLDTKDYKVSPLFGDVAYQAPTLIFAGDNEIFYKDIKLYVEKLEENDVNVKFITGKGLFHIYPLFPIPEAKKAFKEVKKEIME
;
A
#
# COMPACT_ATOMS: atom_id res chain seq x y z
N MET A 1 -19.36 15.20 20.39
CA MET A 1 -18.05 15.06 19.67
C MET A 1 -18.34 14.65 18.24
N LYS A 2 -17.88 15.36 17.21
CA LYS A 2 -17.99 14.88 15.83
C LYS A 2 -17.08 13.65 15.69
N SER A 3 -17.60 12.56 15.14
CA SER A 3 -16.82 11.35 14.88
C SER A 3 -15.59 11.69 14.01
N ILE A 4 -14.43 11.09 14.33
CA ILE A 4 -13.18 11.30 13.60
C ILE A 4 -13.23 10.61 12.22
N PHE A 5 -14.06 9.58 12.09
CA PHE A 5 -14.30 8.82 10.87
C PHE A 5 -15.78 8.42 10.76
N LYS A 6 -16.15 7.98 9.57
CA LYS A 6 -17.44 7.30 9.31
C LYS A 6 -17.16 5.89 8.82
N SER A 7 -18.06 4.98 9.05
CA SER A 7 -18.09 3.66 8.43
C SER A 7 -19.23 3.60 7.43
N ILE A 8 -18.94 3.17 6.22
CA ILE A 8 -19.93 2.95 5.17
C ILE A 8 -19.83 1.49 4.70
N ASP A 9 -20.93 0.95 4.22
CA ASP A 9 -20.94 -0.29 3.45
C ASP A 9 -20.80 0.04 1.96
N PHE A 10 -19.87 -0.61 1.29
CA PHE A 10 -19.70 -0.53 -0.15
C PHE A 10 -19.79 -1.94 -0.75
N ASN A 11 -20.96 -2.29 -1.25
CA ASN A 11 -21.25 -3.61 -1.84
C ASN A 11 -20.83 -4.79 -0.93
N GLY A 12 -21.19 -4.70 0.36
CA GLY A 12 -20.86 -5.69 1.38
C GLY A 12 -19.42 -5.60 1.93
N MET A 13 -18.65 -4.63 1.51
CA MET A 13 -17.34 -4.34 2.08
C MET A 13 -17.40 -3.10 2.99
N GLN A 14 -16.96 -3.24 4.23
CA GLN A 14 -16.84 -2.10 5.14
C GLN A 14 -15.71 -1.17 4.68
N VAL A 15 -16.02 0.13 4.61
CA VAL A 15 -15.02 1.15 4.29
C VAL A 15 -15.06 2.25 5.35
N PHE A 16 -13.94 2.49 6.00
CA PHE A 16 -13.77 3.63 6.89
C PHE A 16 -13.40 4.86 6.08
N THR A 17 -14.06 6.00 6.35
CA THR A 17 -13.81 7.24 5.63
C THR A 17 -13.45 8.36 6.59
N PHE A 18 -12.48 9.20 6.20
CA PHE A 18 -11.98 10.34 6.95
C PHE A 18 -12.00 11.58 6.06
N GLY A 19 -12.26 12.74 6.63
CA GLY A 19 -12.30 14.00 5.88
C GLY A 19 -13.61 14.24 5.16
N ASP A 20 -13.59 15.12 4.16
CA ASP A 20 -14.74 15.52 3.36
C ASP A 20 -14.60 15.00 1.93
N LYS A 21 -15.69 14.43 1.39
CA LYS A 21 -15.73 13.97 -0.02
C LYS A 21 -15.47 15.09 -1.05
N LYS A 22 -15.59 16.35 -0.63
CA LYS A 22 -15.31 17.54 -1.45
C LYS A 22 -13.84 17.99 -1.38
N SER A 23 -12.99 17.28 -0.65
CA SER A 23 -11.55 17.56 -0.58
C SER A 23 -10.90 17.46 -1.95
N LYS A 24 -9.80 18.19 -2.14
CA LYS A 24 -9.04 18.20 -3.41
C LYS A 24 -8.36 16.87 -3.70
N ASN A 25 -7.96 16.16 -2.64
CA ASN A 25 -7.26 14.89 -2.73
C ASN A 25 -8.18 13.75 -2.29
N THR A 26 -8.15 12.64 -3.00
CA THR A 26 -8.80 11.38 -2.61
C THR A 26 -7.72 10.33 -2.42
N ILE A 27 -7.66 9.71 -1.24
CA ILE A 27 -6.67 8.69 -0.91
C ILE A 27 -7.39 7.37 -0.68
N LEU A 28 -7.10 6.36 -1.49
CA LEU A 28 -7.46 4.98 -1.21
C LEU A 28 -6.29 4.35 -0.43
N PHE A 29 -6.51 4.15 0.86
CA PHE A 29 -5.50 3.63 1.78
C PHE A 29 -5.72 2.13 2.03
N MET A 30 -4.80 1.30 1.54
CA MET A 30 -4.79 -0.14 1.79
C MET A 30 -3.90 -0.46 2.98
N HIS A 31 -4.52 -0.97 4.05
CA HIS A 31 -3.80 -1.26 5.29
C HIS A 31 -2.91 -2.49 5.18
N GLY A 32 -1.80 -2.48 5.92
CA GLY A 32 -0.95 -3.65 6.15
C GLY A 32 -1.59 -4.68 7.07
N GLY A 33 -0.80 -5.68 7.47
CA GLY A 33 -1.25 -6.78 8.33
C GLY A 33 -1.07 -8.14 7.68
N ALA A 34 -0.11 -8.24 6.77
CA ALA A 34 0.28 -9.48 6.08
C ALA A 34 -0.91 -10.20 5.41
N TYR A 35 -1.93 -9.48 4.95
CA TYR A 35 -3.17 -10.01 4.34
C TYR A 35 -4.04 -10.89 5.24
N VAL A 36 -3.75 -10.96 6.55
CA VAL A 36 -4.49 -11.77 7.53
C VAL A 36 -5.01 -10.95 8.71
N ASN A 37 -4.43 -9.78 8.98
CA ASN A 37 -4.88 -8.90 10.05
C ASN A 37 -5.63 -7.71 9.47
N GLU A 38 -6.72 -7.34 10.14
CA GLU A 38 -7.52 -6.17 9.78
C GLU A 38 -6.82 -4.85 10.12
N ILE A 39 -7.42 -3.77 9.64
CA ILE A 39 -7.03 -2.40 9.94
C ILE A 39 -6.96 -2.17 11.46
N ASN A 40 -5.90 -1.54 11.94
CA ASN A 40 -5.66 -1.31 13.35
C ASN A 40 -5.64 0.18 13.72
N TYR A 41 -5.45 0.46 15.02
CA TYR A 41 -5.44 1.83 15.55
C TYR A 41 -4.40 2.75 14.89
N GLN A 42 -3.22 2.24 14.54
CA GLN A 42 -2.16 3.04 13.90
C GLN A 42 -2.61 3.52 12.51
N HIS A 43 -3.24 2.65 11.73
CA HIS A 43 -3.82 3.00 10.43
C HIS A 43 -4.91 4.07 10.58
N PHE A 44 -5.83 3.93 11.56
CA PHE A 44 -6.85 4.94 11.84
C PHE A 44 -6.26 6.30 12.16
N LEU A 45 -5.22 6.33 13.00
CA LEU A 45 -4.54 7.56 13.35
C LEU A 45 -3.87 8.20 12.14
N TYR A 46 -3.22 7.39 11.30
CA TYR A 46 -2.55 7.87 10.11
C TYR A 46 -3.54 8.40 9.07
N CYS A 47 -4.62 7.68 8.78
CA CYS A 47 -5.70 8.13 7.89
C CYS A 47 -6.34 9.45 8.38
N TYR A 48 -6.56 9.59 9.69
CA TYR A 48 -7.02 10.83 10.27
C TYR A 48 -6.02 11.96 10.07
N LEU A 49 -4.73 11.71 10.27
CA LEU A 49 -3.67 12.70 10.05
C LEU A 49 -3.62 13.16 8.58
N LEU A 50 -3.70 12.23 7.62
CA LEU A 50 -3.78 12.51 6.19
C LEU A 50 -4.97 13.42 5.89
N SER A 51 -6.18 13.07 6.35
CA SER A 51 -7.38 13.87 6.11
C SER A 51 -7.29 15.29 6.64
N LYS A 52 -6.60 15.49 7.78
CA LYS A 52 -6.48 16.81 8.43
C LYS A 52 -5.36 17.68 7.87
N LYS A 53 -4.30 17.08 7.38
CA LYS A 53 -3.08 17.80 7.00
C LYS A 53 -2.92 18.00 5.50
N LEU A 54 -3.66 17.23 4.69
CA LEU A 54 -3.51 17.21 3.23
C LEU A 54 -4.79 17.61 2.48
N ASP A 55 -5.82 18.12 3.17
CA ASP A 55 -7.14 18.35 2.57
C ASP A 55 -7.58 17.11 1.74
N ALA A 56 -7.62 15.95 2.40
CA ALA A 56 -7.86 14.69 1.75
C ALA A 56 -9.14 14.01 2.27
N TYR A 57 -9.90 13.42 1.34
CA TYR A 57 -10.88 12.39 1.62
C TYR A 57 -10.19 11.03 1.57
N VAL A 58 -10.05 10.38 2.72
CA VAL A 58 -9.36 9.10 2.83
C VAL A 58 -10.38 7.97 2.97
N LEU A 59 -10.26 6.94 2.14
CA LEU A 59 -11.03 5.71 2.22
C LEU A 59 -10.10 4.57 2.60
N ALA A 60 -10.43 3.88 3.67
CA ALA A 60 -9.67 2.71 4.16
C ALA A 60 -10.61 1.50 4.19
N PRO A 61 -10.66 0.69 3.12
CA PRO A 61 -11.49 -0.50 3.05
C PRO A 61 -10.95 -1.62 3.95
N VAL A 62 -11.87 -2.37 4.56
CA VAL A 62 -11.58 -3.69 5.15
C VAL A 62 -11.75 -4.70 4.02
N TYR A 63 -10.70 -4.85 3.22
CA TYR A 63 -10.71 -5.73 2.05
C TYR A 63 -10.69 -7.20 2.46
N PRO A 64 -11.20 -8.12 1.63
CA PRO A 64 -11.17 -9.56 1.92
C PRO A 64 -9.76 -10.05 2.24
N LEU A 65 -9.60 -10.83 3.31
CA LEU A 65 -8.31 -11.27 3.84
C LEU A 65 -8.19 -12.79 3.85
N ALA A 66 -6.95 -13.28 3.70
CA ALA A 66 -6.62 -14.69 3.90
C ALA A 66 -6.85 -15.10 5.38
N PRO A 67 -7.10 -16.38 5.69
CA PRO A 67 -7.21 -17.49 4.76
C PRO A 67 -8.62 -17.70 4.17
N LEU A 68 -9.61 -16.88 4.55
CA LEU A 68 -10.99 -17.04 4.10
C LEU A 68 -11.22 -16.56 2.66
N HIS A 69 -10.38 -15.63 2.21
CA HIS A 69 -10.43 -15.00 0.91
C HIS A 69 -9.04 -14.97 0.28
N ASP A 70 -8.95 -14.74 -1.01
CA ASP A 70 -7.70 -14.60 -1.74
C ASP A 70 -7.59 -13.24 -2.45
N VAL A 71 -6.50 -13.04 -3.16
CA VAL A 71 -6.21 -11.79 -3.88
C VAL A 71 -7.26 -11.48 -4.96
N ASN A 72 -7.85 -12.49 -5.62
CA ASN A 72 -8.77 -12.25 -6.74
C ASN A 72 -10.05 -11.57 -6.23
N GLU A 73 -10.60 -12.02 -5.11
CA GLU A 73 -11.78 -11.41 -4.51
C GLU A 73 -11.49 -9.97 -4.05
N SER A 74 -10.31 -9.74 -3.49
CA SER A 74 -9.90 -8.39 -3.06
C SER A 74 -9.68 -7.46 -4.25
N ILE A 75 -9.06 -7.94 -5.33
CA ILE A 75 -8.92 -7.15 -6.57
C ILE A 75 -10.30 -6.78 -7.12
N GLU A 76 -11.26 -7.71 -7.16
CA GLU A 76 -12.61 -7.43 -7.64
C GLU A 76 -13.28 -6.33 -6.82
N LYS A 77 -13.34 -6.48 -5.49
CA LYS A 77 -13.95 -5.50 -4.58
C LYS A 77 -13.28 -4.12 -4.64
N ILE A 78 -11.96 -4.09 -4.68
CA ILE A 78 -11.21 -2.83 -4.76
C ILE A 78 -11.35 -2.19 -6.14
N THR A 79 -11.48 -2.98 -7.21
CA THR A 79 -11.75 -2.43 -8.55
C THR A 79 -13.09 -1.71 -8.61
N GLU A 80 -14.14 -2.27 -8.01
CA GLU A 80 -15.44 -1.59 -7.94
C GLU A 80 -15.35 -0.27 -7.16
N LEU A 81 -14.69 -0.30 -6.00
CA LEU A 81 -14.47 0.91 -5.20
C LEU A 81 -13.65 1.94 -5.97
N TYR A 82 -12.54 1.54 -6.59
CA TYR A 82 -11.65 2.40 -7.36
C TYR A 82 -12.39 3.09 -8.52
N LYS A 83 -13.23 2.37 -9.28
CA LYS A 83 -14.07 2.95 -10.33
C LYS A 83 -14.95 4.08 -9.81
N SER A 84 -15.50 3.95 -8.61
CA SER A 84 -16.32 5.00 -7.99
C SER A 84 -15.51 6.25 -7.58
N LEU A 85 -14.18 6.14 -7.47
CA LEU A 85 -13.29 7.23 -7.10
C LEU A 85 -12.75 8.00 -8.30
N ILE A 86 -12.53 7.34 -9.44
CA ILE A 86 -12.05 7.99 -10.68
C ILE A 86 -12.98 9.15 -11.08
N ASP A 87 -14.29 9.00 -10.91
CA ASP A 87 -15.29 9.99 -11.30
C ASP A 87 -15.36 11.21 -10.38
N LEU A 88 -14.63 11.22 -9.25
CA LEU A 88 -14.67 12.34 -8.31
C LEU A 88 -13.94 13.59 -8.81
N ASN A 89 -13.15 13.47 -9.88
CA ASN A 89 -12.35 14.56 -10.46
C ASN A 89 -11.44 15.25 -9.42
N THR A 90 -10.81 14.43 -8.58
CA THR A 90 -9.87 14.84 -7.55
C THR A 90 -8.48 14.30 -7.87
N ASN A 91 -7.43 14.78 -7.23
CA ASN A 91 -6.12 14.14 -7.24
C ASN A 91 -6.23 12.79 -6.52
N LEU A 92 -6.19 11.68 -7.27
CA LEU A 92 -6.41 10.32 -6.76
C LEU A 92 -5.09 9.65 -6.40
N ILE A 93 -4.93 9.30 -5.13
CA ILE A 93 -3.71 8.70 -4.60
C ILE A 93 -4.00 7.29 -4.12
N LEU A 94 -3.21 6.32 -4.55
CA LEU A 94 -3.13 5.00 -3.91
C LEU A 94 -2.05 5.04 -2.83
N MET A 95 -2.41 4.65 -1.63
CA MET A 95 -1.49 4.63 -0.50
C MET A 95 -1.62 3.33 0.29
N GLY A 96 -0.52 2.80 0.82
CA GLY A 96 -0.59 1.60 1.65
C GLY A 96 0.73 1.24 2.31
N ASP A 97 0.65 0.39 3.32
CA ASP A 97 1.80 -0.08 4.08
C ASP A 97 1.92 -1.61 4.01
N SER A 98 3.14 -2.14 4.05
CA SER A 98 3.39 -3.58 4.14
C SER A 98 2.64 -4.37 3.04
N ALA A 99 1.79 -5.33 3.43
CA ALA A 99 0.90 -6.07 2.52
C ALA A 99 0.01 -5.12 1.70
N GLY A 100 -0.60 -4.10 2.32
CA GLY A 100 -1.39 -3.10 1.60
C GLY A 100 -0.55 -2.30 0.59
N GLY A 101 0.72 -2.02 0.90
CA GLY A 101 1.67 -1.42 -0.03
C GLY A 101 1.96 -2.32 -1.23
N GLY A 102 2.21 -3.61 -0.99
CA GLY A 102 2.36 -4.61 -2.07
C GLY A 102 1.10 -4.71 -2.93
N PHE A 103 -0.07 -4.74 -2.27
CA PHE A 103 -1.35 -4.80 -2.98
C PHE A 103 -1.57 -3.62 -3.94
N ILE A 104 -1.34 -2.37 -3.52
CA ILE A 104 -1.56 -1.23 -4.42
C ILE A 104 -0.60 -1.19 -5.59
N LEU A 105 0.63 -1.68 -5.43
CA LEU A 105 1.58 -1.81 -6.54
C LEU A 105 1.11 -2.87 -7.54
N SER A 106 0.66 -4.04 -7.06
CA SER A 106 0.02 -5.06 -7.90
C SER A 106 -1.26 -4.55 -8.56
N PHE A 107 -2.08 -3.83 -7.81
CA PHE A 107 -3.34 -3.28 -8.30
C PHE A 107 -3.12 -2.22 -9.39
N SER A 108 -2.09 -1.38 -9.27
CA SER A 108 -1.70 -0.42 -10.33
C SER A 108 -1.34 -1.13 -11.64
N GLN A 109 -0.63 -2.26 -11.57
CA GLN A 109 -0.33 -3.08 -12.74
C GLN A 109 -1.61 -3.74 -13.32
N TYR A 110 -2.48 -4.24 -12.43
CA TYR A 110 -3.74 -4.87 -12.84
C TYR A 110 -4.69 -3.89 -13.55
N ILE A 111 -4.92 -2.69 -13.01
CA ILE A 111 -5.84 -1.71 -13.63
C ILE A 111 -5.37 -1.26 -15.01
N LYS A 112 -4.06 -1.30 -15.29
CA LYS A 112 -3.49 -1.11 -16.63
C LYS A 112 -3.99 -2.20 -17.59
N THR A 113 -4.04 -3.46 -17.18
CA THR A 113 -4.47 -4.57 -18.04
C THR A 113 -5.94 -4.49 -18.43
N ILE A 114 -6.76 -3.82 -17.63
CA ILE A 114 -8.19 -3.61 -17.87
C ILE A 114 -8.50 -2.18 -18.36
N ASN A 115 -7.48 -1.42 -18.76
CA ASN A 115 -7.58 -0.05 -19.31
C ASN A 115 -8.32 0.94 -18.39
N LEU A 116 -8.18 0.83 -17.08
CA LEU A 116 -8.61 1.86 -16.15
C LEU A 116 -7.54 2.94 -16.01
N THR A 117 -8.00 4.16 -15.73
CA THR A 117 -7.14 5.31 -15.46
C THR A 117 -6.23 5.02 -14.28
N GLN A 118 -4.93 5.30 -14.42
CA GLN A 118 -3.97 5.22 -13.31
C GLN A 118 -4.27 6.31 -12.26
N PRO A 119 -3.85 6.11 -11.00
CA PRO A 119 -3.87 7.18 -10.01
C PRO A 119 -2.89 8.29 -10.40
N ASP A 120 -3.01 9.46 -9.76
CA ASP A 120 -2.05 10.54 -9.94
C ASP A 120 -0.73 10.24 -9.22
N HIS A 121 -0.81 9.58 -8.05
CA HIS A 121 0.37 9.16 -7.27
C HIS A 121 0.17 7.81 -6.59
N ILE A 122 1.28 7.11 -6.37
CA ILE A 122 1.35 5.91 -5.52
C ILE A 122 2.34 6.18 -4.38
N ILE A 123 1.93 5.91 -3.14
CA ILE A 123 2.78 6.10 -1.97
C ILE A 123 2.76 4.84 -1.11
N THR A 124 3.93 4.24 -0.87
CA THR A 124 4.02 3.00 -0.10
C THR A 124 5.01 3.10 1.07
N PHE A 125 4.67 2.40 2.13
CA PHE A 125 5.52 2.25 3.33
C PHE A 125 5.88 0.78 3.50
N SER A 126 7.16 0.45 3.29
CA SER A 126 7.68 -0.92 3.42
C SER A 126 6.86 -1.97 2.65
N PRO A 127 6.61 -1.80 1.34
CA PRO A 127 5.69 -2.66 0.60
C PRO A 127 6.21 -4.11 0.50
N TRP A 128 5.32 -5.09 0.71
CA TRP A 128 5.64 -6.50 0.46
C TRP A 128 5.52 -6.82 -1.03
N VAL A 129 6.61 -6.69 -1.77
CA VAL A 129 6.63 -6.76 -3.24
C VAL A 129 6.87 -8.16 -3.81
N ASP A 130 7.29 -9.12 -2.99
CA ASP A 130 7.48 -10.54 -3.34
C ASP A 130 6.97 -11.44 -2.22
N ILE A 131 5.75 -11.99 -2.37
CA ILE A 131 5.21 -12.90 -1.36
C ILE A 131 5.85 -14.29 -1.40
N SER A 132 6.57 -14.63 -2.47
CA SER A 132 7.33 -15.88 -2.55
C SER A 132 8.57 -15.86 -1.66
N MET A 133 8.99 -14.67 -1.19
CA MET A 133 10.20 -14.47 -0.41
C MET A 133 11.44 -15.09 -1.10
N SER A 134 11.55 -14.92 -2.42
CA SER A 134 12.57 -15.62 -3.23
C SER A 134 13.99 -15.11 -2.96
N ASN A 135 14.15 -13.90 -2.45
CA ASN A 135 15.44 -13.28 -2.10
C ASN A 135 15.75 -13.28 -0.58
N SER A 136 14.92 -13.95 0.20
CA SER A 136 15.10 -14.13 1.64
C SER A 136 16.17 -15.23 1.94
N PRO A 137 16.85 -15.22 3.10
CA PRO A 137 16.64 -14.28 4.21
C PRO A 137 17.55 -13.05 4.09
N TYR A 138 16.96 -11.87 3.89
CA TYR A 138 17.67 -10.61 4.06
C TYR A 138 17.22 -9.96 5.36
N ASN A 139 18.14 -9.79 6.31
CA ASN A 139 17.88 -9.21 7.63
C ASN A 139 16.80 -9.90 8.50
N ASP A 140 16.43 -11.16 8.22
CA ASP A 140 15.44 -11.89 9.02
C ASP A 140 15.78 -11.87 10.53
N GLU A 141 17.06 -12.04 10.86
CA GLU A 141 17.54 -11.97 12.26
C GLU A 141 17.48 -10.55 12.85
N ASN A 142 17.42 -9.52 12.04
CA ASN A 142 17.45 -8.12 12.45
C ASN A 142 16.10 -7.42 12.37
N ASP A 143 15.10 -8.01 11.71
CA ASP A 143 13.76 -7.43 11.67
C ASP A 143 13.04 -7.67 13.00
N PRO A 144 12.73 -6.62 13.78
CA PRO A 144 12.10 -6.78 15.09
C PRO A 144 10.59 -7.09 15.02
N ILE A 145 10.00 -7.12 13.82
CA ILE A 145 8.54 -7.19 13.61
C ILE A 145 8.15 -8.44 12.82
N LEU A 146 8.92 -8.81 11.81
CA LEU A 146 8.55 -9.83 10.83
C LEU A 146 9.49 -11.03 10.85
N GLY A 147 8.96 -12.22 10.52
CA GLY A 147 9.72 -13.45 10.36
C GLY A 147 9.35 -14.20 9.07
N GLU A 148 10.33 -14.74 8.38
CA GLU A 148 10.18 -15.33 7.04
C GLU A 148 9.18 -16.49 6.98
N ILE A 149 9.27 -17.45 7.93
CA ILE A 149 8.48 -18.69 7.87
C ILE A 149 6.98 -18.40 7.84
N GLY A 150 6.51 -17.53 8.72
CA GLY A 150 5.11 -17.13 8.77
C GLY A 150 4.66 -16.40 7.49
N LEU A 151 5.51 -15.52 6.97
CA LEU A 151 5.21 -14.76 5.75
C LEU A 151 5.06 -15.66 4.53
N ARG A 152 5.89 -16.69 4.36
CA ARG A 152 5.77 -17.63 3.23
C ARG A 152 4.43 -18.37 3.23
N GLU A 153 3.98 -18.86 4.38
CA GLU A 153 2.70 -19.56 4.48
C GLU A 153 1.50 -18.63 4.26
N ILE A 154 1.57 -17.43 4.80
CA ILE A 154 0.56 -16.39 4.57
C ILE A 154 0.52 -15.99 3.10
N GLY A 155 1.68 -15.79 2.46
CA GLY A 155 1.78 -15.47 1.04
C GLY A 155 1.12 -16.53 0.15
N LYS A 156 1.34 -17.81 0.42
CA LYS A 156 0.66 -18.91 -0.28
C LYS A 156 -0.86 -18.87 -0.09
N SER A 157 -1.30 -18.62 1.14
CA SER A 157 -2.73 -18.52 1.43
C SER A 157 -3.38 -17.33 0.70
N TRP A 158 -2.70 -16.19 0.65
CA TRP A 158 -3.14 -15.00 -0.09
C TRP A 158 -3.18 -15.20 -1.60
N ALA A 159 -2.20 -15.92 -2.16
CA ALA A 159 -2.16 -16.23 -3.58
C ALA A 159 -3.33 -17.11 -4.05
N GLY A 160 -3.92 -17.92 -3.15
CA GLY A 160 -4.97 -18.85 -3.49
C GLY A 160 -4.48 -19.86 -4.53
N ASN A 161 -5.04 -19.82 -5.73
CA ASN A 161 -4.66 -20.69 -6.85
C ASN A 161 -3.59 -20.10 -7.78
N LEU A 162 -3.13 -18.87 -7.51
CA LEU A 162 -2.08 -18.23 -8.31
C LEU A 162 -0.69 -18.72 -7.88
N ASP A 163 0.27 -18.65 -8.82
CA ASP A 163 1.69 -18.76 -8.46
C ASP A 163 2.06 -17.59 -7.53
N THR A 164 2.87 -17.85 -6.50
CA THR A 164 3.33 -16.79 -5.58
C THR A 164 4.19 -15.72 -6.27
N LYS A 165 4.64 -15.97 -7.50
CA LYS A 165 5.31 -14.98 -8.37
C LYS A 165 4.38 -14.35 -9.41
N ASP A 166 3.08 -14.65 -9.39
CA ASP A 166 2.12 -13.90 -10.21
C ASP A 166 2.12 -12.42 -9.79
N TYR A 167 2.13 -11.51 -10.77
CA TYR A 167 2.21 -10.07 -10.51
C TYR A 167 1.07 -9.53 -9.65
N LYS A 168 -0.07 -10.20 -9.63
CA LYS A 168 -1.22 -9.80 -8.80
C LYS A 168 -0.94 -9.94 -7.31
N VAL A 169 0.01 -10.77 -6.92
CA VAL A 169 0.41 -11.00 -5.53
C VAL A 169 1.84 -10.56 -5.24
N SER A 170 2.69 -10.55 -6.27
CA SER A 170 4.09 -10.16 -6.19
C SER A 170 4.43 -9.15 -7.29
N PRO A 171 4.19 -7.85 -7.07
CA PRO A 171 4.39 -6.81 -8.09
C PRO A 171 5.82 -6.74 -8.62
N LEU A 172 6.80 -7.28 -7.90
CA LEU A 172 8.19 -7.37 -8.34
C LEU A 172 8.32 -8.09 -9.71
N PHE A 173 7.44 -9.06 -10.00
CA PHE A 173 7.52 -9.86 -11.22
C PHE A 173 6.65 -9.35 -12.38
N GLY A 174 5.84 -8.30 -12.14
CA GLY A 174 4.94 -7.76 -13.16
C GLY A 174 5.53 -6.65 -14.03
N ASP A 175 4.74 -6.11 -14.93
CA ASP A 175 5.10 -4.99 -15.81
C ASP A 175 4.82 -3.66 -15.10
N VAL A 176 5.87 -2.86 -14.91
CA VAL A 176 5.82 -1.55 -14.24
C VAL A 176 5.77 -0.37 -15.22
N ALA A 177 5.88 -0.61 -16.53
CA ALA A 177 5.82 0.45 -17.52
C ALA A 177 4.49 1.24 -17.39
N TYR A 178 4.58 2.56 -17.40
CA TYR A 178 3.45 3.49 -17.21
C TYR A 178 2.82 3.49 -15.80
N GLN A 179 3.48 2.94 -14.80
CA GLN A 179 3.05 3.13 -13.42
C GLN A 179 3.10 4.62 -13.06
N ALA A 180 2.12 5.07 -12.28
CA ALA A 180 2.07 6.46 -11.81
C ALA A 180 3.30 6.83 -10.98
N PRO A 181 3.63 8.13 -10.85
CA PRO A 181 4.69 8.60 -9.96
C PRO A 181 4.60 7.94 -8.59
N THR A 182 5.71 7.37 -8.13
CA THR A 182 5.71 6.47 -6.97
C THR A 182 6.72 6.93 -5.91
N LEU A 183 6.23 7.12 -4.68
CA LEU A 183 7.05 7.38 -3.50
C LEU A 183 7.08 6.14 -2.61
N ILE A 184 8.29 5.63 -2.35
CA ILE A 184 8.51 4.42 -1.56
C ILE A 184 9.37 4.74 -0.34
N PHE A 185 8.92 4.30 0.84
CA PHE A 185 9.70 4.32 2.08
C PHE A 185 10.01 2.90 2.51
N ALA A 186 11.23 2.67 3.01
CA ALA A 186 11.61 1.42 3.65
C ALA A 186 12.69 1.67 4.72
N GLY A 187 12.64 0.89 5.81
CA GLY A 187 13.74 0.81 6.76
C GLY A 187 14.83 -0.15 6.25
N ASP A 188 16.11 0.15 6.47
CA ASP A 188 17.17 -0.76 6.01
C ASP A 188 17.40 -1.96 6.96
N ASN A 189 16.67 -2.01 8.08
CA ASN A 189 16.63 -3.15 9.02
C ASN A 189 15.34 -3.99 8.91
N GLU A 190 14.68 -4.00 7.72
CA GLU A 190 13.50 -4.83 7.52
C GLU A 190 13.76 -5.95 6.51
N ILE A 191 13.02 -7.05 6.66
CA ILE A 191 13.14 -8.25 5.81
C ILE A 191 12.86 -7.96 4.34
N PHE A 192 11.99 -7.00 4.02
CA PHE A 192 11.59 -6.66 2.64
C PHE A 192 12.54 -5.70 1.92
N TYR A 193 13.52 -5.12 2.61
CA TYR A 193 14.35 -4.04 2.07
C TYR A 193 15.04 -4.37 0.74
N LYS A 194 15.57 -5.60 0.61
CA LYS A 194 16.24 -6.05 -0.62
C LYS A 194 15.27 -6.12 -1.80
N ASP A 195 14.10 -6.71 -1.58
CA ASP A 195 13.10 -6.84 -2.63
C ASP A 195 12.52 -5.48 -3.03
N ILE A 196 12.33 -4.59 -2.05
CA ILE A 196 11.92 -3.20 -2.31
C ILE A 196 12.95 -2.48 -3.19
N LYS A 197 14.24 -2.65 -2.92
CA LYS A 197 15.30 -2.08 -3.77
C LYS A 197 15.27 -2.61 -5.19
N LEU A 198 15.10 -3.93 -5.37
CA LEU A 198 14.95 -4.53 -6.69
C LEU A 198 13.72 -3.97 -7.43
N TYR A 199 12.64 -3.72 -6.70
CA TYR A 199 11.45 -3.10 -7.29
C TYR A 199 11.72 -1.65 -7.71
N VAL A 200 12.43 -0.87 -6.89
CA VAL A 200 12.83 0.51 -7.23
C VAL A 200 13.73 0.53 -8.47
N GLU A 201 14.77 -0.31 -8.51
CA GLU A 201 15.65 -0.46 -9.68
C GLU A 201 14.84 -0.77 -10.95
N LYS A 202 13.86 -1.68 -10.84
CA LYS A 202 12.97 -1.99 -11.96
C LYS A 202 12.11 -0.80 -12.41
N LEU A 203 11.60 0.03 -11.49
CA LEU A 203 10.88 1.26 -11.83
C LEU A 203 11.79 2.25 -12.58
N GLU A 204 13.01 2.45 -12.09
CA GLU A 204 14.02 3.33 -12.71
C GLU A 204 14.41 2.84 -14.12
N GLU A 205 14.63 1.53 -14.31
CA GLU A 205 14.92 0.92 -15.61
C GLU A 205 13.78 1.07 -16.64
N ASN A 206 12.56 1.32 -16.19
CA ASN A 206 11.38 1.54 -17.04
C ASN A 206 10.95 3.02 -17.11
N ASP A 207 11.84 3.95 -16.76
CA ASP A 207 11.62 5.40 -16.80
C ASP A 207 10.40 5.87 -15.98
N VAL A 208 10.02 5.11 -14.95
CA VAL A 208 8.96 5.51 -14.02
C VAL A 208 9.51 6.55 -13.04
N ASN A 209 8.78 7.64 -12.84
CA ASN A 209 9.15 8.62 -11.83
C ASN A 209 9.01 8.01 -10.43
N VAL A 210 10.13 7.57 -9.86
CA VAL A 210 10.19 6.96 -8.53
C VAL A 210 11.09 7.76 -7.59
N LYS A 211 10.62 7.93 -6.37
CA LYS A 211 11.40 8.48 -5.26
C LYS A 211 11.49 7.44 -4.15
N PHE A 212 12.70 7.00 -3.83
CA PHE A 212 12.95 6.04 -2.76
C PHE A 212 13.60 6.70 -1.55
N ILE A 213 13.02 6.50 -0.37
CA ILE A 213 13.51 7.05 0.89
C ILE A 213 13.83 5.93 1.86
N THR A 214 15.11 5.70 2.08
CA THR A 214 15.61 4.73 3.06
C THR A 214 15.62 5.35 4.46
N GLY A 215 14.95 4.70 5.39
CA GLY A 215 15.06 4.94 6.83
C GLY A 215 16.28 4.23 7.40
N LYS A 216 17.42 4.95 7.52
CA LYS A 216 18.68 4.36 7.99
C LYS A 216 18.59 3.90 9.45
N GLY A 217 18.88 2.62 9.70
CA GLY A 217 18.76 1.98 11.02
C GLY A 217 17.32 1.81 11.47
N LEU A 218 16.33 1.99 10.58
CA LEU A 218 14.91 1.91 10.92
C LEU A 218 14.32 0.55 10.51
N PHE A 219 13.16 0.29 11.08
CA PHE A 219 12.42 -0.97 11.00
C PHE A 219 11.20 -0.85 10.06
N HIS A 220 10.52 -1.96 9.89
CA HIS A 220 9.35 -2.11 9.03
C HIS A 220 8.24 -1.09 9.35
N ILE A 221 7.69 -0.46 8.31
CA ILE A 221 6.63 0.59 8.35
C ILE A 221 6.90 1.75 9.33
N TYR A 222 8.17 2.11 9.57
CA TYR A 222 8.54 3.18 10.49
C TYR A 222 7.75 4.51 10.29
N PRO A 223 7.28 4.88 9.08
CA PRO A 223 6.52 6.12 8.91
C PRO A 223 5.19 6.18 9.66
N LEU A 224 4.65 5.03 10.08
CA LEU A 224 3.39 4.94 10.82
C LEU A 224 3.59 4.98 12.34
N PHE A 225 4.83 4.98 12.82
CA PHE A 225 5.15 4.98 14.25
C PHE A 225 5.36 6.41 14.80
N PRO A 226 5.17 6.63 16.11
CA PRO A 226 5.31 7.96 16.73
C PRO A 226 6.78 8.32 17.00
N ILE A 227 7.62 8.29 15.96
CA ILE A 227 9.05 8.61 16.01
C ILE A 227 9.37 9.89 15.22
N PRO A 228 10.50 10.55 15.48
CA PRO A 228 10.89 11.78 14.75
C PRO A 228 11.02 11.59 13.25
N GLU A 229 11.50 10.42 12.81
CA GLU A 229 11.70 10.04 11.40
C GLU A 229 10.36 9.94 10.64
N ALA A 230 9.30 9.47 11.30
CA ALA A 230 7.95 9.45 10.74
C ALA A 230 7.44 10.86 10.42
N LYS A 231 7.80 11.87 11.23
CA LYS A 231 7.45 13.26 10.93
C LYS A 231 8.17 13.78 9.68
N LYS A 232 9.41 13.33 9.44
CA LYS A 232 10.15 13.65 8.21
C LYS A 232 9.50 12.94 7.01
N ALA A 233 9.19 11.64 7.15
CA ALA A 233 8.48 10.89 6.12
C ALA A 233 7.14 11.55 5.76
N PHE A 234 6.36 12.00 6.74
CA PHE A 234 5.10 12.69 6.49
C PHE A 234 5.28 14.03 5.74
N LYS A 235 6.40 14.75 5.95
CA LYS A 235 6.70 15.96 5.16
C LYS A 235 6.94 15.63 3.69
N GLU A 236 7.63 14.51 3.41
CA GLU A 236 7.85 14.07 2.03
C GLU A 236 6.54 13.62 1.37
N VAL A 237 5.68 12.88 2.10
CA VAL A 237 4.31 12.55 1.63
C VAL A 237 3.52 13.82 1.30
N LYS A 238 3.57 14.83 2.18
CA LYS A 238 2.89 16.10 1.95
C LYS A 238 3.43 16.81 0.70
N LYS A 239 4.75 16.82 0.51
CA LYS A 239 5.40 17.43 -0.64
C LYS A 239 4.93 16.74 -1.93
N GLU A 240 4.95 15.42 -1.97
CA GLU A 240 4.55 14.62 -3.13
C GLU A 240 3.10 14.87 -3.58
N ILE A 241 2.18 15.07 -2.63
CA ILE A 241 0.75 15.25 -2.94
C ILE A 241 0.39 16.70 -3.29
N MET A 242 1.16 17.68 -2.80
CA MET A 242 0.79 19.10 -2.89
C MET A 242 1.63 19.91 -3.88
N GLU A 243 2.69 19.36 -4.43
CA GLU A 243 3.52 19.92 -5.50
C GLU A 243 3.16 19.34 -6.87
#